data_86327b884f1bed5142145b6aa04cc226
#
_entry.id   86327b884f1bed5142145b6aa04cc226
#
_cell.length_a   1.000
_cell.length_b   1.000
_cell.length_c   1.000
_cell.angle_alpha   90.00
_cell.angle_beta   90.00
_cell.angle_gamma   90.00
#
_symmetry.space_group_name_H-M   'P 1'
#
loop_
_entity.id
_entity.type
_entity.pdbx_description
1 polymer ?
#
loop_
_entity_poly.entity_id
_entity_poly.type
_entity_poly.pdbx_seq_one_letter_code
_entity_poly.pdbx_strand_id
1 'polypeptide(L)'
;MNADLTIAEVRLTPVLVSDPPLLNTQGVHQPYTARLIVEIVTAGGVTGLGETYGDGKYLELAAPMASALRGRPVSDLNGLFTLADTVQVDSARVEDSVDVGGLRGVQTADKLRLSVVSAFEVACLDALGKVQGLPVHALLGHKVRDRVEYSAYLFYRWAEHPGGAGEGDDWDEATDPAGIVAQARRFAGDYGFRSFKLKGGVYEPDREIAAVRALAEAFPGAPLRLDPNGAWSVPTSLRVAEELGEVLEYLEDPTSGTPGMAHVAREAGVPLATNMCVTTFPEIPEAFTTGAVQIVLSDHHYWGGLRRTRELAAVCRTFGVGVSMHSNTHLGISLAAMTHVAATVPNLEHACDSHYPWQGEDVLTRRLAFHEGCVEVSDAPGLGVELDSERLAALHERWLEDDGTMRDRDDAAAMRKADPGWTTPAVPRW
;
A
#
# COMPACT_ATOMS: atom_id res chain seq x y z
N MET A 1 -11.47 -34.82 2.51
CA MET A 1 -10.62 -33.66 2.15
C MET A 1 -9.65 -34.16 1.09
N ASN A 2 -9.46 -33.40 0.02
CA ASN A 2 -8.44 -33.74 -0.97
C ASN A 2 -7.06 -33.49 -0.31
N ALA A 3 -6.25 -34.57 -0.15
CA ALA A 3 -4.93 -34.47 0.51
C ALA A 3 -4.01 -33.47 -0.19
N ASP A 4 -4.20 -33.23 -1.48
CA ASP A 4 -3.43 -32.30 -2.29
C ASP A 4 -3.59 -30.82 -1.87
N LEU A 5 -4.68 -30.48 -1.17
CA LEU A 5 -4.98 -29.12 -0.67
C LEU A 5 -4.54 -28.88 0.78
N THR A 6 -3.93 -29.86 1.43
CA THR A 6 -3.43 -29.72 2.81
C THR A 6 -2.09 -28.98 2.80
N ILE A 7 -1.93 -28.00 3.68
CA ILE A 7 -0.67 -27.26 3.87
C ILE A 7 0.37 -28.20 4.49
N ALA A 8 1.41 -28.52 3.74
CA ALA A 8 2.53 -29.34 4.20
C ALA A 8 3.62 -28.48 4.85
N GLU A 9 3.89 -27.32 4.25
CA GLU A 9 4.94 -26.41 4.69
C GLU A 9 4.51 -24.96 4.50
N VAL A 10 4.99 -24.08 5.37
CA VAL A 10 4.93 -22.62 5.20
C VAL A 10 6.34 -22.07 5.36
N ARG A 11 6.80 -21.33 4.38
CA ARG A 11 8.09 -20.62 4.41
C ARG A 11 7.87 -19.13 4.53
N LEU A 12 8.63 -18.52 5.40
CA LEU A 12 8.64 -17.07 5.64
C LEU A 12 10.02 -16.55 5.30
N THR A 13 10.11 -15.74 4.26
CA THR A 13 11.40 -15.20 3.79
C THR A 13 11.35 -13.66 3.84
N PRO A 14 11.88 -13.04 4.90
CA PRO A 14 12.03 -11.59 4.93
C PRO A 14 13.13 -11.15 3.96
N VAL A 15 12.92 -10.02 3.31
CA VAL A 15 13.83 -9.44 2.32
C VAL A 15 13.99 -7.93 2.55
N LEU A 16 15.14 -7.39 2.17
CA LEU A 16 15.35 -5.95 2.03
C LEU A 16 15.42 -5.58 0.56
N VAL A 17 14.57 -4.64 0.15
CA VAL A 17 14.46 -4.14 -1.23
C VAL A 17 14.89 -2.68 -1.25
N SER A 18 15.60 -2.25 -2.27
CA SER A 18 15.99 -0.84 -2.45
C SER A 18 14.76 0.05 -2.50
N ASP A 19 14.79 1.14 -1.75
CA ASP A 19 13.74 2.17 -1.68
C ASP A 19 14.38 3.54 -2.00
N PRO A 20 13.86 4.31 -2.96
CA PRO A 20 14.45 5.61 -3.30
C PRO A 20 14.29 6.64 -2.18
N PRO A 21 15.07 7.76 -2.20
CA PRO A 21 15.05 8.80 -1.17
C PRO A 21 13.80 9.70 -1.27
N LEU A 22 12.63 9.08 -1.21
CA LEU A 22 11.34 9.76 -1.25
C LEU A 22 11.07 10.46 0.09
N LEU A 23 10.36 11.59 0.03
CA LEU A 23 10.00 12.36 1.22
C LEU A 23 8.54 12.11 1.61
N ASN A 24 8.30 12.05 2.91
CA ASN A 24 6.97 11.97 3.50
C ASN A 24 6.88 12.82 4.78
N THR A 25 5.78 12.73 5.51
CA THR A 25 5.55 13.51 6.74
C THR A 25 6.57 13.24 7.85
N GLN A 26 7.22 12.07 7.86
CA GLN A 26 8.20 11.65 8.87
C GLN A 26 9.64 12.04 8.50
N GLY A 27 9.91 12.23 7.22
CA GLY A 27 11.25 12.53 6.73
C GLY A 27 11.54 11.91 5.37
N VAL A 28 12.74 11.37 5.20
CA VAL A 28 13.18 10.68 3.97
C VAL A 28 13.08 9.17 4.16
N HIS A 29 12.64 8.46 3.13
CA HIS A 29 12.64 7.01 3.13
C HIS A 29 14.03 6.45 3.44
N GLN A 30 14.07 5.34 4.17
CA GLN A 30 15.30 4.56 4.36
C GLN A 30 15.77 3.99 3.01
N PRO A 31 17.08 3.70 2.87
CA PRO A 31 17.63 3.11 1.63
C PRO A 31 17.02 1.77 1.25
N TYR A 32 16.48 1.06 2.22
CA TYR A 32 15.83 -0.24 2.00
C TYR A 32 14.50 -0.30 2.75
N THR A 33 13.55 -1.05 2.18
CA THR A 33 12.29 -1.40 2.84
C THR A 33 12.20 -2.90 3.07
N ALA A 34 11.75 -3.29 4.26
CA ALA A 34 11.58 -4.70 4.61
C ALA A 34 10.25 -5.24 4.08
N ARG A 35 10.30 -6.37 3.35
CA ARG A 35 9.12 -7.12 2.92
C ARG A 35 9.21 -8.56 3.41
N LEU A 36 8.07 -9.21 3.64
CA LEU A 36 7.96 -10.62 3.98
C LEU A 36 7.28 -11.36 2.83
N ILE A 37 8.01 -12.32 2.25
CA ILE A 37 7.48 -13.25 1.27
C ILE A 37 7.00 -14.50 1.99
N VAL A 38 5.77 -14.90 1.67
CA VAL A 38 5.12 -16.09 2.24
C VAL A 38 4.91 -17.11 1.15
N GLU A 39 5.44 -18.30 1.34
CA GLU A 39 5.19 -19.45 0.48
C GLU A 39 4.39 -20.51 1.27
N ILE A 40 3.23 -20.90 0.75
CA ILE A 40 2.44 -22.00 1.27
C ILE A 40 2.59 -23.17 0.31
N VAL A 41 3.23 -24.26 0.77
CA VAL A 41 3.42 -25.47 -0.01
C VAL A 41 2.37 -26.49 0.40
N THR A 42 1.59 -26.96 -0.56
CA THR A 42 0.57 -28.01 -0.33
C THR A 42 1.18 -29.41 -0.36
N ALA A 43 0.51 -30.40 0.20
CA ALA A 43 0.92 -31.80 0.15
C ALA A 43 0.98 -32.33 -1.30
N GLY A 44 0.25 -31.71 -2.23
CA GLY A 44 0.34 -31.96 -3.67
C GLY A 44 1.54 -31.30 -4.37
N GLY A 45 2.40 -30.57 -3.62
CA GLY A 45 3.60 -29.92 -4.16
C GLY A 45 3.36 -28.57 -4.85
N VAL A 46 2.15 -28.03 -4.77
CA VAL A 46 1.84 -26.70 -5.31
C VAL A 46 2.24 -25.63 -4.30
N THR A 47 2.92 -24.57 -4.76
CA THR A 47 3.32 -23.43 -3.94
C THR A 47 2.44 -22.21 -4.26
N GLY A 48 1.78 -21.67 -3.23
CA GLY A 48 1.09 -20.40 -3.28
C GLY A 48 1.93 -19.28 -2.66
N LEU A 49 1.85 -18.08 -3.24
CA LEU A 49 2.66 -16.92 -2.91
C LEU A 49 1.81 -15.84 -2.23
N GLY A 50 2.36 -15.23 -1.21
CA GLY A 50 1.83 -14.05 -0.53
C GLY A 50 2.94 -13.10 -0.15
N GLU A 51 2.58 -11.88 0.17
CA GLU A 51 3.52 -10.83 0.51
C GLU A 51 2.91 -9.89 1.55
N THR A 52 3.71 -9.40 2.50
CA THR A 52 3.34 -8.32 3.42
C THR A 52 4.58 -7.55 3.88
N TYR A 53 4.41 -6.70 4.87
CA TYR A 53 5.50 -5.96 5.52
C TYR A 53 6.46 -6.90 6.24
N GLY A 54 7.76 -6.60 6.20
CA GLY A 54 8.83 -7.44 6.73
C GLY A 54 9.45 -6.96 8.04
N ASP A 55 8.88 -5.90 8.66
CA ASP A 55 9.39 -5.40 9.95
C ASP A 55 9.24 -6.45 11.06
N GLY A 56 10.08 -6.38 12.07
CA GLY A 56 10.17 -7.38 13.13
C GLY A 56 8.84 -7.74 13.78
N LYS A 57 7.99 -6.74 14.03
CA LYS A 57 6.63 -6.94 14.60
C LYS A 57 5.70 -7.79 13.71
N TYR A 58 5.85 -7.72 12.38
CA TYR A 58 5.08 -8.59 11.45
C TYR A 58 5.63 -10.01 11.45
N LEU A 59 6.96 -10.17 11.54
CA LEU A 59 7.60 -11.48 11.61
C LEU A 59 7.26 -12.20 12.92
N GLU A 60 7.23 -11.50 14.05
CA GLU A 60 6.85 -12.03 15.37
C GLU A 60 5.41 -12.60 15.34
N LEU A 61 4.50 -12.02 14.57
CA LEU A 61 3.14 -12.52 14.42
C LEU A 61 3.03 -13.61 13.35
N ALA A 62 3.77 -13.49 12.24
CA ALA A 62 3.71 -14.44 11.14
C ALA A 62 4.26 -15.82 11.51
N ALA A 63 5.33 -15.90 12.29
CA ALA A 63 6.01 -17.16 12.63
C ALA A 63 5.11 -18.16 13.38
N PRO A 64 4.40 -17.79 14.46
CA PRO A 64 3.48 -18.71 15.13
C PRO A 64 2.28 -19.09 14.24
N MET A 65 1.77 -18.16 13.40
CA MET A 65 0.70 -18.46 12.44
C MET A 65 1.16 -19.49 11.40
N ALA A 66 2.35 -19.33 10.83
CA ALA A 66 2.92 -20.28 9.87
C ALA A 66 3.02 -21.69 10.44
N SER A 67 3.45 -21.80 11.71
CA SER A 67 3.54 -23.08 12.40
C SER A 67 2.17 -23.76 12.60
N ALA A 68 1.16 -22.97 12.94
CA ALA A 68 -0.19 -23.47 13.23
C ALA A 68 -1.02 -23.77 11.96
N LEU A 69 -0.58 -23.30 10.78
CA LEU A 69 -1.26 -23.56 9.51
C LEU A 69 -0.95 -24.95 8.95
N ARG A 70 0.13 -25.61 9.34
CA ARG A 70 0.48 -26.95 8.88
C ARG A 70 -0.65 -27.95 9.19
N GLY A 71 -0.99 -28.77 8.21
CA GLY A 71 -2.07 -29.76 8.29
C GLY A 71 -3.47 -29.18 8.05
N ARG A 72 -3.64 -27.87 7.92
CA ARG A 72 -4.91 -27.24 7.54
C ARG A 72 -5.08 -27.21 6.02
N PRO A 73 -6.31 -27.21 5.51
CA PRO A 73 -6.53 -27.04 4.08
C PRO A 73 -6.36 -25.57 3.67
N VAL A 74 -5.77 -25.29 2.50
CA VAL A 74 -5.64 -23.94 1.93
C VAL A 74 -6.99 -23.25 1.70
N SER A 75 -8.09 -24.00 1.68
CA SER A 75 -9.45 -23.47 1.54
C SER A 75 -10.06 -22.96 2.85
N ASP A 76 -9.40 -23.19 4.01
CA ASP A 76 -9.88 -22.71 5.32
C ASP A 76 -9.49 -21.24 5.56
N LEU A 77 -9.98 -20.36 4.70
CA LEU A 77 -9.66 -18.92 4.74
C LEU A 77 -10.26 -18.23 5.97
N ASN A 78 -11.38 -18.71 6.50
CA ASN A 78 -11.96 -18.16 7.74
C ASN A 78 -11.15 -18.58 8.97
N GLY A 79 -10.55 -19.76 8.94
CA GLY A 79 -9.67 -20.25 10.00
C GLY A 79 -8.41 -19.40 10.19
N LEU A 80 -7.98 -18.64 9.17
CA LEU A 80 -6.86 -17.71 9.27
C LEU A 80 -7.14 -16.59 10.30
N PHE A 81 -8.35 -16.02 10.27
CA PHE A 81 -8.75 -14.97 11.22
C PHE A 81 -8.85 -15.51 12.63
N THR A 82 -9.53 -16.67 12.80
CA THR A 82 -9.61 -17.35 14.11
C THR A 82 -8.22 -17.67 14.67
N LEU A 83 -7.29 -18.08 13.80
CA LEU A 83 -5.92 -18.35 14.22
C LEU A 83 -5.19 -17.08 14.64
N ALA A 84 -5.31 -16.00 13.87
CA ALA A 84 -4.70 -14.71 14.18
C ALA A 84 -5.16 -14.15 15.53
N ASP A 85 -6.42 -14.38 15.91
CA ASP A 85 -6.97 -13.97 17.20
C ASP A 85 -6.35 -14.73 18.39
N THR A 86 -5.76 -15.89 18.15
CA THR A 86 -5.04 -16.67 19.20
C THR A 86 -3.62 -16.21 19.44
N VAL A 87 -3.05 -15.44 18.51
CA VAL A 87 -1.66 -14.94 18.64
C VAL A 87 -1.68 -13.61 19.38
N GLN A 88 -0.89 -13.56 20.48
CA GLN A 88 -0.76 -12.35 21.29
C GLN A 88 0.02 -11.28 20.52
N VAL A 89 -0.51 -10.07 20.49
CA VAL A 89 0.14 -8.88 19.95
C VAL A 89 0.42 -7.94 21.12
N ASP A 90 1.67 -7.55 21.30
CA ASP A 90 2.03 -6.54 22.29
C ASP A 90 1.57 -5.14 21.78
N SER A 91 0.44 -4.68 22.29
CA SER A 91 -0.16 -3.40 21.90
C SER A 91 0.77 -2.21 22.19
N ALA A 92 1.55 -2.25 23.27
CA ALA A 92 2.49 -1.18 23.59
C ALA A 92 3.57 -1.04 22.52
N ARG A 93 4.12 -2.15 22.03
CA ARG A 93 5.10 -2.15 20.92
C ARG A 93 4.51 -1.64 19.59
N VAL A 94 3.21 -1.83 19.37
CA VAL A 94 2.54 -1.31 18.16
C VAL A 94 2.32 0.19 18.27
N GLU A 95 1.89 0.67 19.44
CA GLU A 95 1.64 2.09 19.73
C GLU A 95 2.93 2.92 19.75
N ASP A 96 4.03 2.32 20.23
CA ASP A 96 5.37 2.92 20.24
C ASP A 96 6.08 2.82 18.86
N SER A 97 5.38 2.39 17.83
CA SER A 97 5.96 2.27 16.49
C SER A 97 6.42 3.63 15.95
N VAL A 98 7.67 3.70 15.54
CA VAL A 98 8.32 4.91 15.01
C VAL A 98 7.63 5.41 13.72
N ASP A 99 6.90 4.55 13.03
CA ASP A 99 6.16 4.84 11.80
C ASP A 99 4.72 5.35 12.06
N VAL A 100 4.43 5.86 13.25
CA VAL A 100 3.12 6.44 13.57
C VAL A 100 2.88 7.72 12.76
N GLY A 101 1.87 7.67 11.88
CA GLY A 101 1.55 8.78 10.97
C GLY A 101 2.46 8.90 9.74
N GLY A 102 3.43 7.99 9.57
CA GLY A 102 4.29 7.92 8.38
C GLY A 102 3.62 7.26 7.18
N LEU A 103 4.42 6.65 6.31
CA LEU A 103 3.98 6.05 5.04
C LEU A 103 2.82 5.04 5.20
N ARG A 104 2.74 4.33 6.32
CA ARG A 104 1.68 3.34 6.62
C ARG A 104 0.52 3.92 7.44
N GLY A 105 0.54 5.21 7.76
CA GLY A 105 -0.43 5.85 8.63
C GLY A 105 -0.40 5.29 10.07
N VAL A 106 -1.48 5.53 10.83
CA VAL A 106 -1.57 5.04 12.22
C VAL A 106 -1.54 3.52 12.25
N GLN A 107 -0.69 2.96 13.10
CA GLN A 107 -0.57 1.53 13.34
C GLN A 107 -1.46 1.13 14.54
N THR A 108 -2.23 0.06 14.35
CA THR A 108 -3.01 -0.59 15.41
C THR A 108 -2.70 -2.08 15.46
N ALA A 109 -2.96 -2.73 16.59
CA ALA A 109 -2.79 -4.17 16.71
C ALA A 109 -3.63 -4.94 15.68
N ASP A 110 -4.84 -4.46 15.38
CA ASP A 110 -5.71 -5.06 14.36
C ASP A 110 -5.17 -4.86 12.95
N LYS A 111 -4.68 -3.66 12.60
CA LYS A 111 -4.07 -3.41 11.29
C LYS A 111 -2.83 -4.28 11.06
N LEU A 112 -1.98 -4.45 12.08
CA LEU A 112 -0.83 -5.34 12.03
C LEU A 112 -1.27 -6.80 11.83
N ARG A 113 -2.22 -7.28 12.64
CA ARG A 113 -2.76 -8.65 12.55
C ARG A 113 -3.37 -8.92 11.19
N LEU A 114 -4.21 -8.01 10.69
CA LEU A 114 -4.86 -8.14 9.39
C LEU A 114 -3.84 -8.13 8.24
N SER A 115 -2.79 -7.33 8.33
CA SER A 115 -1.73 -7.32 7.31
C SER A 115 -1.00 -8.65 7.20
N VAL A 116 -0.76 -9.33 8.33
CA VAL A 116 -0.18 -10.68 8.31
C VAL A 116 -1.17 -11.71 7.77
N VAL A 117 -2.44 -11.67 8.22
CA VAL A 117 -3.50 -12.55 7.70
C VAL A 117 -3.63 -12.42 6.19
N SER A 118 -3.53 -11.20 5.66
CA SER A 118 -3.61 -10.94 4.21
C SER A 118 -2.58 -11.75 3.42
N ALA A 119 -1.33 -11.78 3.87
CA ALA A 119 -0.29 -12.53 3.17
C ALA A 119 -0.60 -14.04 3.10
N PHE A 120 -1.11 -14.61 4.20
CA PHE A 120 -1.52 -16.01 4.23
C PHE A 120 -2.77 -16.26 3.39
N GLU A 121 -3.75 -15.35 3.42
CA GLU A 121 -4.96 -15.48 2.59
C GLU A 121 -4.62 -15.45 1.10
N VAL A 122 -3.77 -14.50 0.68
CA VAL A 122 -3.31 -14.39 -0.71
C VAL A 122 -2.57 -15.66 -1.14
N ALA A 123 -1.64 -16.16 -0.32
CA ALA A 123 -0.91 -17.39 -0.61
C ALA A 123 -1.84 -18.62 -0.68
N CYS A 124 -2.83 -18.72 0.19
CA CYS A 124 -3.85 -19.76 0.14
C CYS A 124 -4.70 -19.69 -1.14
N LEU A 125 -5.13 -18.50 -1.55
CA LEU A 125 -5.89 -18.27 -2.78
C LEU A 125 -5.06 -18.59 -4.02
N ASP A 126 -3.79 -18.21 -4.03
CA ASP A 126 -2.87 -18.53 -5.12
C ASP A 126 -2.69 -20.06 -5.26
N ALA A 127 -2.39 -20.75 -4.14
CA ALA A 127 -2.28 -22.21 -4.13
C ALA A 127 -3.58 -22.90 -4.59
N LEU A 128 -4.72 -22.44 -4.08
CA LEU A 128 -6.03 -22.98 -4.44
C LEU A 128 -6.33 -22.79 -5.93
N GLY A 129 -6.05 -21.60 -6.46
CA GLY A 129 -6.18 -21.29 -7.88
C GLY A 129 -5.31 -22.17 -8.76
N LYS A 130 -4.04 -22.35 -8.40
CA LYS A 130 -3.09 -23.23 -9.11
C LYS A 130 -3.56 -24.69 -9.12
N VAL A 131 -4.02 -25.23 -7.98
CA VAL A 131 -4.53 -26.61 -7.90
C VAL A 131 -5.80 -26.79 -8.74
N GLN A 132 -6.67 -25.79 -8.80
CA GLN A 132 -7.93 -25.85 -9.54
C GLN A 132 -7.79 -25.44 -11.01
N GLY A 133 -6.64 -24.93 -11.44
CA GLY A 133 -6.44 -24.36 -12.77
C GLY A 133 -7.23 -23.07 -13.01
N LEU A 134 -7.51 -22.30 -11.96
CA LEU A 134 -8.28 -21.06 -12.00
C LEU A 134 -7.45 -19.86 -11.56
N PRO A 135 -7.61 -18.70 -12.18
CA PRO A 135 -7.01 -17.47 -11.69
C PRO A 135 -7.68 -17.00 -10.38
N VAL A 136 -6.96 -16.25 -9.54
CA VAL A 136 -7.48 -15.76 -8.25
C VAL A 136 -8.76 -14.95 -8.42
N HIS A 137 -8.88 -14.11 -9.45
CA HIS A 137 -10.11 -13.35 -9.68
C HIS A 137 -11.35 -14.27 -9.88
N ALA A 138 -11.19 -15.47 -10.45
CA ALA A 138 -12.30 -16.42 -10.60
C ALA A 138 -12.75 -16.99 -9.25
N LEU A 139 -11.84 -17.18 -8.29
CA LEU A 139 -12.17 -17.57 -6.92
C LEU A 139 -12.90 -16.46 -6.15
N LEU A 140 -12.73 -15.20 -6.58
CA LEU A 140 -13.36 -14.02 -6.01
C LEU A 140 -14.67 -13.62 -6.71
N GLY A 141 -15.24 -14.44 -7.61
CA GLY A 141 -16.48 -14.19 -8.32
C GLY A 141 -16.32 -13.67 -9.74
N HIS A 142 -15.14 -13.80 -10.31
CA HIS A 142 -14.73 -13.42 -11.66
C HIS A 142 -14.52 -11.91 -11.88
N LYS A 143 -13.64 -11.58 -12.83
CA LYS A 143 -13.32 -10.21 -13.20
C LYS A 143 -14.46 -9.54 -13.98
N VAL A 144 -14.66 -8.24 -13.77
CA VAL A 144 -15.57 -7.37 -14.52
C VAL A 144 -14.83 -6.40 -15.45
N ARG A 145 -13.49 -6.44 -15.42
CA ARG A 145 -12.58 -5.72 -16.31
C ARG A 145 -11.32 -6.53 -16.58
N ASP A 146 -10.76 -6.41 -17.78
CA ASP A 146 -9.56 -7.15 -18.20
C ASP A 146 -8.25 -6.47 -17.81
N ARG A 147 -8.31 -5.19 -17.46
CA ARG A 147 -7.19 -4.41 -17.00
C ARG A 147 -7.62 -3.44 -15.89
N VAL A 148 -6.71 -3.14 -14.98
CA VAL A 148 -6.91 -2.23 -13.86
C VAL A 148 -6.07 -0.99 -14.09
N GLU A 149 -6.70 0.18 -14.00
CA GLU A 149 -6.03 1.48 -14.11
C GLU A 149 -5.35 1.86 -12.81
N TYR A 150 -4.15 2.42 -12.93
CA TYR A 150 -3.34 2.90 -11.83
C TYR A 150 -3.00 4.39 -11.99
N SER A 151 -2.81 5.06 -10.88
CA SER A 151 -2.34 6.44 -10.77
C SER A 151 -0.84 6.47 -10.51
N ALA A 152 -0.13 7.36 -11.18
CA ALA A 152 1.25 7.63 -10.85
C ALA A 152 1.34 8.24 -9.44
N TYR A 153 2.08 7.59 -8.56
CA TYR A 153 2.29 8.05 -7.19
C TYR A 153 3.55 8.91 -7.13
N LEU A 154 3.37 10.23 -7.15
CA LEU A 154 4.43 11.23 -7.17
C LEU A 154 4.88 11.54 -5.74
N PHE A 155 6.17 11.73 -5.57
CA PHE A 155 6.78 12.09 -4.29
C PHE A 155 7.74 13.26 -4.47
N TYR A 156 7.80 14.14 -3.48
CA TYR A 156 9.03 14.90 -3.31
C TYR A 156 10.16 13.93 -3.02
N ARG A 157 11.34 14.16 -3.59
CA ARG A 157 12.50 13.30 -3.39
C ARG A 157 13.81 14.07 -3.45
N TRP A 158 14.79 13.57 -2.75
CA TRP A 158 16.18 14.01 -2.89
C TRP A 158 16.88 13.26 -4.01
N ALA A 159 18.03 13.81 -4.48
CA ALA A 159 18.86 13.17 -5.50
C ALA A 159 19.42 11.82 -5.01
N GLU A 160 19.81 11.76 -3.72
CA GLU A 160 20.40 10.59 -3.08
C GLU A 160 20.01 10.50 -1.60
N HIS A 161 20.18 9.34 -1.00
CA HIS A 161 20.01 9.16 0.43
C HIS A 161 21.10 9.88 1.24
N PRO A 162 20.77 10.37 2.45
CA PRO A 162 21.74 10.97 3.35
C PRO A 162 22.96 10.07 3.57
N GLY A 163 24.16 10.64 3.31
CA GLY A 163 25.42 9.93 3.46
C GLY A 163 25.73 8.93 2.34
N GLY A 164 25.04 9.01 1.21
CA GLY A 164 25.28 8.14 0.04
C GLY A 164 24.92 6.67 0.31
N ALA A 165 24.00 6.42 1.23
CA ALA A 165 23.56 5.06 1.57
C ALA A 165 22.61 4.49 0.49
N GLY A 166 22.55 3.16 0.38
CA GLY A 166 21.68 2.45 -0.57
C GLY A 166 22.23 2.41 -1.99
N GLU A 167 21.42 1.88 -2.89
CA GLU A 167 21.71 1.85 -4.32
C GLU A 167 21.15 3.10 -4.98
N GLY A 168 21.92 3.69 -5.89
CA GLY A 168 21.47 4.82 -6.70
C GLY A 168 20.38 4.41 -7.68
N ASP A 169 19.52 5.34 -8.03
CA ASP A 169 18.53 5.20 -9.10
C ASP A 169 18.78 6.24 -10.20
N ASP A 170 17.99 6.21 -11.25
CA ASP A 170 18.10 7.12 -12.40
C ASP A 170 17.05 8.24 -12.39
N TRP A 171 16.44 8.50 -11.25
CA TRP A 171 15.46 9.56 -11.08
C TRP A 171 16.12 10.86 -10.60
N ASP A 172 15.72 11.96 -11.20
CA ASP A 172 16.17 13.30 -10.79
C ASP A 172 15.57 13.72 -9.43
N GLU A 173 16.21 14.67 -8.76
CA GLU A 173 15.65 15.34 -7.60
C GLU A 173 14.33 16.04 -7.95
N ALA A 174 13.37 16.00 -7.02
CA ALA A 174 12.06 16.62 -7.19
C ALA A 174 11.62 17.26 -5.86
N THR A 175 12.14 18.45 -5.56
CA THR A 175 11.83 19.19 -4.33
C THR A 175 10.97 20.43 -4.59
N ASP A 176 10.62 20.71 -5.83
CA ASP A 176 9.84 21.87 -6.26
C ASP A 176 8.76 21.48 -7.30
N PRO A 177 7.86 22.41 -7.68
CA PRO A 177 6.82 22.13 -8.67
C PRO A 177 7.35 21.65 -10.03
N ALA A 178 8.50 22.15 -10.47
CA ALA A 178 9.09 21.76 -11.75
C ALA A 178 9.60 20.31 -11.72
N GLY A 179 10.24 19.90 -10.63
CA GLY A 179 10.67 18.51 -10.40
C GLY A 179 9.49 17.55 -10.33
N ILE A 180 8.39 17.92 -9.65
CA ILE A 180 7.16 17.09 -9.61
C ILE A 180 6.54 16.94 -11.01
N VAL A 181 6.49 18.01 -11.82
CA VAL A 181 6.00 17.93 -13.20
C VAL A 181 6.93 17.07 -14.08
N ALA A 182 8.25 17.18 -13.92
CA ALA A 182 9.21 16.34 -14.64
C ALA A 182 9.01 14.86 -14.31
N GLN A 183 8.82 14.54 -13.03
CA GLN A 183 8.51 13.21 -12.53
C GLN A 183 7.20 12.67 -13.14
N ALA A 184 6.13 13.47 -13.14
CA ALA A 184 4.85 13.10 -13.76
C ALA A 184 4.97 12.85 -15.27
N ARG A 185 5.76 13.65 -15.99
CA ARG A 185 6.04 13.45 -17.42
C ARG A 185 6.78 12.15 -17.68
N ARG A 186 7.75 11.79 -16.84
CA ARG A 186 8.44 10.51 -16.93
C ARG A 186 7.47 9.34 -16.69
N PHE A 187 6.65 9.39 -15.65
CA PHE A 187 5.62 8.38 -15.42
C PHE A 187 4.64 8.24 -16.59
N ALA A 188 4.18 9.36 -17.15
CA ALA A 188 3.30 9.34 -18.32
C ALA A 188 4.00 8.77 -19.56
N GLY A 189 5.29 9.08 -19.77
CA GLY A 189 6.08 8.59 -20.89
C GLY A 189 6.43 7.10 -20.80
N ASP A 190 6.92 6.67 -19.64
CA ASP A 190 7.47 5.32 -19.46
C ASP A 190 6.38 4.28 -19.22
N TYR A 191 5.29 4.65 -18.54
CA TYR A 191 4.24 3.73 -18.10
C TYR A 191 2.85 4.06 -18.65
N GLY A 192 2.67 5.23 -19.29
CA GLY A 192 1.39 5.67 -19.84
C GLY A 192 0.36 6.09 -18.79
N PHE A 193 0.77 6.48 -17.58
CA PHE A 193 -0.16 6.96 -16.55
C PHE A 193 -0.89 8.22 -16.99
N ARG A 194 -2.18 8.30 -16.63
CA ARG A 194 -3.09 9.39 -16.99
C ARG A 194 -3.66 10.13 -15.79
N SER A 195 -3.50 9.59 -14.59
CA SER A 195 -3.85 10.20 -13.31
C SER A 195 -2.64 10.29 -12.41
N PHE A 196 -2.59 11.28 -11.52
CA PHE A 196 -1.42 11.56 -10.70
C PHE A 196 -1.82 11.86 -9.27
N LYS A 197 -1.16 11.21 -8.33
CA LYS A 197 -1.29 11.46 -6.89
C LYS A 197 0.03 12.01 -6.37
N LEU A 198 0.00 13.18 -5.73
CA LEU A 198 1.15 13.74 -5.03
C LEU A 198 1.09 13.40 -3.55
N LYS A 199 2.16 12.78 -3.03
CA LYS A 199 2.37 12.64 -1.58
C LYS A 199 2.76 13.99 -1.00
N GLY A 200 1.86 14.56 -0.23
CA GLY A 200 2.02 15.83 0.45
C GLY A 200 2.37 15.68 1.94
N GLY A 201 2.15 16.75 2.71
CA GLY A 201 2.52 16.83 4.13
C GLY A 201 4.04 16.94 4.36
N VAL A 202 4.80 17.13 3.29
CA VAL A 202 6.27 17.27 3.30
C VAL A 202 6.68 18.73 3.50
N TYR A 203 6.08 19.59 2.72
CA TYR A 203 6.36 21.04 2.71
C TYR A 203 5.15 21.83 3.18
N GLU A 204 5.36 23.14 3.37
CA GLU A 204 4.27 24.06 3.67
C GLU A 204 3.17 23.99 2.59
N PRO A 205 1.89 24.11 2.97
CA PRO A 205 0.77 23.92 2.05
C PRO A 205 0.83 24.77 0.77
N ASP A 206 1.33 26.01 0.83
CA ASP A 206 1.44 26.88 -0.35
C ASP A 206 2.39 26.32 -1.41
N ARG A 207 3.45 25.62 -1.00
CA ARG A 207 4.39 24.96 -1.91
C ARG A 207 3.75 23.74 -2.56
N GLU A 208 2.95 22.99 -1.82
CA GLU A 208 2.22 21.82 -2.33
C GLU A 208 1.07 22.25 -3.26
N ILE A 209 0.36 23.33 -2.93
CA ILE A 209 -0.62 23.96 -3.83
C ILE A 209 0.03 24.36 -5.16
N ALA A 210 1.21 25.00 -5.12
CA ALA A 210 1.94 25.36 -6.32
C ALA A 210 2.31 24.15 -7.18
N ALA A 211 2.71 23.01 -6.56
CA ALA A 211 3.02 21.79 -7.26
C ALA A 211 1.79 21.18 -7.95
N VAL A 212 0.63 21.12 -7.26
CA VAL A 212 -0.62 20.61 -7.85
C VAL A 212 -1.12 21.50 -8.99
N ARG A 213 -1.02 22.84 -8.85
CA ARG A 213 -1.37 23.77 -9.95
C ARG A 213 -0.45 23.59 -11.16
N ALA A 214 0.86 23.40 -10.94
CA ALA A 214 1.79 23.10 -12.03
C ALA A 214 1.48 21.77 -12.73
N LEU A 215 1.05 20.74 -11.98
CA LEU A 215 0.56 19.48 -12.56
C LEU A 215 -0.71 19.71 -13.39
N ALA A 216 -1.68 20.49 -12.90
CA ALA A 216 -2.91 20.81 -13.62
C ALA A 216 -2.65 21.55 -14.95
N GLU A 217 -1.67 22.45 -14.95
CA GLU A 217 -1.22 23.15 -16.17
C GLU A 217 -0.51 22.19 -17.15
N ALA A 218 0.32 21.29 -16.63
CA ALA A 218 1.10 20.35 -17.46
C ALA A 218 0.25 19.21 -18.03
N PHE A 219 -0.83 18.83 -17.34
CA PHE A 219 -1.75 17.74 -17.69
C PHE A 219 -3.23 18.19 -17.60
N PRO A 220 -3.70 19.04 -18.50
CA PRO A 220 -5.05 19.57 -18.44
C PRO A 220 -6.10 18.46 -18.47
N GLY A 221 -6.98 18.44 -17.47
CA GLY A 221 -8.08 17.47 -17.34
C GLY A 221 -7.66 16.09 -16.80
N ALA A 222 -6.39 15.87 -16.46
CA ALA A 222 -6.00 14.64 -15.78
C ALA A 222 -6.54 14.62 -14.34
N PRO A 223 -7.04 13.47 -13.83
CA PRO A 223 -7.37 13.31 -12.43
C PRO A 223 -6.15 13.55 -11.54
N LEU A 224 -6.22 14.54 -10.65
CA LEU A 224 -5.14 14.89 -9.72
C LEU A 224 -5.58 14.64 -8.29
N ARG A 225 -4.66 14.19 -7.45
CA ARG A 225 -4.88 13.86 -6.05
C ARG A 225 -3.75 14.39 -5.21
N LEU A 226 -4.08 14.82 -3.99
CA LEU A 226 -3.10 15.28 -3.01
C LEU A 226 -3.36 14.56 -1.70
N ASP A 227 -2.30 13.98 -1.11
CA ASP A 227 -2.36 13.19 0.12
C ASP A 227 -1.35 13.72 1.15
N PRO A 228 -1.75 14.65 2.02
CA PRO A 228 -0.90 15.17 3.08
C PRO A 228 -0.78 14.24 4.30
N ASN A 229 -1.38 13.07 4.28
CA ASN A 229 -1.26 12.04 5.31
C ASN A 229 -1.61 12.54 6.73
N GLY A 230 -2.67 13.32 6.86
CA GLY A 230 -3.15 13.88 8.13
C GLY A 230 -2.32 15.06 8.67
N ALA A 231 -1.39 15.60 7.88
CA ALA A 231 -0.46 16.63 8.34
C ALA A 231 -1.09 17.99 8.59
N TRP A 232 -2.31 18.24 8.13
CA TRP A 232 -2.93 19.56 8.20
C TRP A 232 -3.97 19.68 9.31
N SER A 233 -4.08 20.89 9.86
CA SER A 233 -5.23 21.27 10.69
C SER A 233 -6.50 21.38 9.83
N VAL A 234 -7.68 21.33 10.46
CA VAL A 234 -8.95 21.54 9.75
C VAL A 234 -8.98 22.89 9.01
N PRO A 235 -8.57 24.05 9.59
CA PRO A 235 -8.51 25.32 8.84
C PRO A 235 -7.59 25.27 7.62
N THR A 236 -6.43 24.63 7.73
CA THR A 236 -5.49 24.50 6.61
C THR A 236 -6.10 23.59 5.52
N SER A 237 -6.72 22.48 5.90
CA SER A 237 -7.39 21.57 4.98
C SER A 237 -8.49 22.27 4.18
N LEU A 238 -9.31 23.09 4.83
CA LEU A 238 -10.37 23.88 4.17
C LEU A 238 -9.80 24.90 3.19
N ARG A 239 -8.74 25.62 3.57
CA ARG A 239 -8.06 26.55 2.68
C ARG A 239 -7.50 25.85 1.45
N VAL A 240 -6.81 24.72 1.61
CA VAL A 240 -6.27 23.97 0.47
C VAL A 240 -7.38 23.43 -0.42
N ALA A 241 -8.47 22.93 0.17
CA ALA A 241 -9.64 22.45 -0.57
C ALA A 241 -10.31 23.59 -1.37
N GLU A 242 -10.39 24.81 -0.83
CA GLU A 242 -10.88 25.99 -1.54
C GLU A 242 -9.99 26.35 -2.73
N GLU A 243 -8.65 26.29 -2.55
CA GLU A 243 -7.70 26.68 -3.60
C GLU A 243 -7.52 25.64 -4.71
N LEU A 244 -7.75 24.35 -4.42
CA LEU A 244 -7.49 23.25 -5.36
C LEU A 244 -8.74 22.44 -5.75
N GLY A 245 -9.92 22.74 -5.18
CA GLY A 245 -11.12 21.95 -5.37
C GLY A 245 -11.57 21.79 -6.83
N GLU A 246 -11.26 22.78 -7.69
CA GLU A 246 -11.59 22.71 -9.11
C GLU A 246 -10.66 21.80 -9.94
N VAL A 247 -9.47 21.45 -9.40
CA VAL A 247 -8.46 20.65 -10.12
C VAL A 247 -8.26 19.26 -9.54
N LEU A 248 -8.64 19.05 -8.25
CA LEU A 248 -8.50 17.75 -7.60
C LEU A 248 -9.67 16.84 -7.91
N GLU A 249 -9.37 15.58 -8.24
CA GLU A 249 -10.35 14.50 -8.24
C GLU A 249 -10.84 14.20 -6.83
N TYR A 250 -9.92 14.17 -5.87
CA TYR A 250 -10.19 14.09 -4.43
C TYR A 250 -8.98 14.57 -3.62
N LEU A 251 -9.25 14.89 -2.36
CA LEU A 251 -8.26 15.21 -1.34
C LEU A 251 -8.21 14.05 -0.32
N GLU A 252 -7.05 13.42 -0.16
CA GLU A 252 -6.88 12.23 0.68
C GLU A 252 -6.33 12.60 2.05
N ASP A 253 -6.99 12.12 3.10
CA ASP A 253 -6.56 12.28 4.50
C ASP A 253 -5.92 13.66 4.82
N PRO A 254 -6.59 14.80 4.50
CA PRO A 254 -6.02 16.11 4.75
C PRO A 254 -5.77 16.38 6.23
N THR A 255 -6.61 15.84 7.11
CA THR A 255 -6.52 15.98 8.56
C THR A 255 -6.78 14.65 9.26
N SER A 256 -6.36 14.53 10.51
CA SER A 256 -6.45 13.29 11.26
C SER A 256 -7.84 13.03 11.84
N GLY A 257 -8.25 11.77 11.81
CA GLY A 257 -9.43 11.24 12.50
C GLY A 257 -10.77 11.59 11.87
N THR A 258 -11.76 10.73 12.09
CA THR A 258 -13.12 10.87 11.54
C THR A 258 -13.79 12.21 11.84
N PRO A 259 -13.70 12.79 13.06
CA PRO A 259 -14.34 14.09 13.34
C PRO A 259 -13.74 15.25 12.51
N GLY A 260 -12.42 15.29 12.35
CA GLY A 260 -11.73 16.29 11.52
C GLY A 260 -12.12 16.15 10.06
N MET A 261 -12.05 14.94 9.53
CA MET A 261 -12.48 14.60 8.17
C MET A 261 -13.95 14.98 7.92
N ALA A 262 -14.86 14.64 8.85
CA ALA A 262 -16.27 15.02 8.74
C ALA A 262 -16.50 16.55 8.73
N HIS A 263 -15.68 17.30 9.46
CA HIS A 263 -15.74 18.76 9.43
C HIS A 263 -15.32 19.29 8.06
N VAL A 264 -14.16 18.84 7.54
CA VAL A 264 -13.67 19.27 6.22
C VAL A 264 -14.66 18.85 5.13
N ALA A 265 -15.15 17.61 5.13
CA ALA A 265 -16.09 17.10 4.13
C ALA A 265 -17.38 17.92 3.99
N ARG A 266 -17.89 18.50 5.09
CA ARG A 266 -19.11 19.35 5.06
C ARG A 266 -18.90 20.69 4.39
N GLU A 267 -17.69 21.22 4.41
CA GLU A 267 -17.40 22.60 3.96
C GLU A 267 -16.53 22.62 2.70
N ALA A 268 -15.75 21.57 2.47
CA ALA A 268 -14.92 21.45 1.28
C ALA A 268 -15.78 21.15 0.04
N GLY A 269 -15.47 21.81 -1.07
CA GLY A 269 -16.09 21.55 -2.37
C GLY A 269 -15.49 20.37 -3.14
N VAL A 270 -14.58 19.60 -2.52
CA VAL A 270 -13.86 18.46 -3.12
C VAL A 270 -14.17 17.18 -2.33
N PRO A 271 -14.33 16.01 -3.00
CA PRO A 271 -14.49 14.75 -2.30
C PRO A 271 -13.28 14.42 -1.42
N LEU A 272 -13.51 13.84 -0.24
CA LEU A 272 -12.44 13.34 0.62
C LEU A 272 -12.29 11.83 0.46
N ALA A 273 -11.03 11.38 0.32
CA ALA A 273 -10.64 9.99 0.34
C ALA A 273 -9.86 9.64 1.61
N THR A 274 -9.82 8.35 1.96
CA THR A 274 -9.05 7.89 3.12
C THR A 274 -8.45 6.51 2.96
N ASN A 275 -7.24 6.34 3.48
CA ASN A 275 -6.65 5.06 3.86
C ASN A 275 -6.26 5.02 5.36
N MET A 276 -6.62 6.07 6.12
CA MET A 276 -6.20 6.24 7.51
C MET A 276 -7.34 6.21 8.52
N CYS A 277 -8.46 6.90 8.27
CA CYS A 277 -9.55 6.95 9.24
C CYS A 277 -10.60 5.84 9.06
N VAL A 278 -10.53 5.06 7.96
CA VAL A 278 -11.34 3.86 7.73
C VAL A 278 -10.44 2.75 7.20
N THR A 279 -9.94 1.92 8.09
CA THR A 279 -9.04 0.78 7.78
C THR A 279 -9.61 -0.56 8.24
N THR A 280 -10.69 -0.53 9.04
CA THR A 280 -11.40 -1.70 9.56
C THR A 280 -12.91 -1.51 9.52
N PHE A 281 -13.66 -2.60 9.50
CA PHE A 281 -15.14 -2.55 9.48
C PHE A 281 -15.78 -1.79 10.66
N PRO A 282 -15.28 -1.87 11.91
CA PRO A 282 -15.80 -1.11 13.03
C PRO A 282 -15.76 0.42 12.87
N GLU A 283 -14.88 0.96 12.04
CA GLU A 283 -14.73 2.39 11.78
C GLU A 283 -15.77 2.93 10.78
N ILE A 284 -16.32 2.05 9.93
CA ILE A 284 -17.26 2.40 8.85
C ILE A 284 -18.52 3.13 9.36
N PRO A 285 -19.23 2.65 10.42
CA PRO A 285 -20.48 3.29 10.83
C PRO A 285 -20.35 4.77 11.14
N GLU A 286 -19.33 5.16 11.89
CA GLU A 286 -19.09 6.57 12.21
C GLU A 286 -18.73 7.38 10.97
N ALA A 287 -17.73 6.91 10.20
CA ALA A 287 -17.24 7.65 9.06
C ALA A 287 -18.31 7.86 7.97
N PHE A 288 -19.12 6.84 7.69
CA PHE A 288 -20.13 6.93 6.62
C PHE A 288 -21.39 7.70 7.07
N THR A 289 -21.83 7.55 8.33
CA THR A 289 -22.99 8.29 8.82
C THR A 289 -22.73 9.78 9.07
N THR A 290 -21.49 10.15 9.34
CA THR A 290 -21.09 11.56 9.48
C THR A 290 -20.70 12.19 8.12
N GLY A 291 -20.58 11.38 7.06
CA GLY A 291 -20.12 11.84 5.74
C GLY A 291 -18.65 12.25 5.73
N ALA A 292 -17.83 11.68 6.63
CA ALA A 292 -16.43 12.04 6.77
C ALA A 292 -15.60 11.71 5.50
N VAL A 293 -16.03 10.73 4.73
CA VAL A 293 -15.33 10.27 3.54
C VAL A 293 -16.30 9.95 2.42
N GLN A 294 -15.92 10.23 1.19
CA GLN A 294 -16.65 9.90 -0.02
C GLN A 294 -15.98 8.75 -0.79
N ILE A 295 -14.71 8.46 -0.50
CA ILE A 295 -13.94 7.41 -1.17
C ILE A 295 -13.10 6.68 -0.11
N VAL A 296 -13.12 5.33 -0.12
CA VAL A 296 -12.21 4.51 0.68
C VAL A 296 -11.13 3.94 -0.24
N LEU A 297 -9.87 4.17 0.12
CA LEU A 297 -8.70 3.62 -0.55
C LEU A 297 -8.30 2.34 0.17
N SER A 298 -8.80 1.20 -0.31
CA SER A 298 -8.58 -0.11 0.30
C SER A 298 -7.16 -0.60 0.04
N ASP A 299 -6.43 -0.91 1.09
CA ASP A 299 -5.21 -1.72 0.98
C ASP A 299 -5.54 -3.15 1.45
N HIS A 300 -5.41 -4.15 0.58
CA HIS A 300 -5.76 -5.52 0.94
C HIS A 300 -4.96 -6.05 2.15
N HIS A 301 -3.77 -5.49 2.43
CA HIS A 301 -3.03 -5.82 3.65
C HIS A 301 -3.82 -5.36 4.89
N TYR A 302 -4.22 -4.09 4.94
CA TYR A 302 -4.92 -3.52 6.10
C TYR A 302 -6.29 -4.18 6.34
N TRP A 303 -6.96 -4.61 5.26
CA TRP A 303 -8.27 -5.24 5.35
C TRP A 303 -8.22 -6.75 5.60
N GLY A 304 -7.03 -7.36 5.65
CA GLY A 304 -6.86 -8.78 5.94
C GLY A 304 -7.12 -9.69 4.74
N GLY A 305 -6.90 -9.19 3.52
CA GLY A 305 -6.92 -9.98 2.30
C GLY A 305 -7.95 -9.54 1.25
N LEU A 306 -8.01 -10.30 0.18
CA LEU A 306 -8.78 -9.95 -1.02
C LEU A 306 -10.30 -10.11 -0.81
N ARG A 307 -10.72 -11.11 -0.04
CA ARG A 307 -12.14 -11.37 0.24
C ARG A 307 -12.74 -10.22 1.04
N ARG A 308 -12.08 -9.79 2.10
CA ARG A 308 -12.54 -8.65 2.92
C ARG A 308 -12.51 -7.33 2.16
N THR A 309 -11.57 -7.14 1.25
CA THR A 309 -11.57 -6.00 0.31
C THR A 309 -12.85 -5.98 -0.55
N ARG A 310 -13.31 -7.13 -1.01
CA ARG A 310 -14.60 -7.24 -1.72
C ARG A 310 -15.82 -6.99 -0.84
N GLU A 311 -15.78 -7.46 0.40
CA GLU A 311 -16.83 -7.17 1.39
C GLU A 311 -16.93 -5.67 1.65
N LEU A 312 -15.79 -5.00 1.85
CA LEU A 312 -15.72 -3.54 1.95
C LEU A 312 -16.36 -2.87 0.73
N ALA A 313 -15.99 -3.27 -0.48
CA ALA A 313 -16.53 -2.68 -1.70
C ALA A 313 -18.06 -2.81 -1.80
N ALA A 314 -18.63 -3.92 -1.32
CA ALA A 314 -20.08 -4.11 -1.25
C ALA A 314 -20.73 -3.18 -0.21
N VAL A 315 -20.10 -2.97 0.95
CA VAL A 315 -20.55 -2.02 1.96
C VAL A 315 -20.47 -0.59 1.39
N CYS A 316 -19.34 -0.19 0.82
CA CYS A 316 -19.19 1.14 0.21
C CYS A 316 -20.28 1.42 -0.84
N ARG A 317 -20.55 0.46 -1.72
CA ARG A 317 -21.63 0.57 -2.73
C ARG A 317 -22.99 0.79 -2.08
N THR A 318 -23.28 0.14 -0.95
CA THR A 318 -24.56 0.29 -0.24
C THR A 318 -24.75 1.70 0.30
N PHE A 319 -23.67 2.35 0.72
CA PHE A 319 -23.69 3.72 1.26
C PHE A 319 -23.42 4.80 0.21
N GLY A 320 -23.18 4.44 -1.06
CA GLY A 320 -22.83 5.40 -2.10
C GLY A 320 -21.41 5.98 -1.95
N VAL A 321 -20.52 5.26 -1.29
CA VAL A 321 -19.12 5.62 -1.09
C VAL A 321 -18.28 4.96 -2.20
N GLY A 322 -17.39 5.74 -2.84
CA GLY A 322 -16.47 5.25 -3.87
C GLY A 322 -15.39 4.34 -3.28
N VAL A 323 -14.76 3.55 -4.14
CA VAL A 323 -13.65 2.67 -3.78
C VAL A 323 -12.50 2.88 -4.76
N SER A 324 -11.31 2.98 -4.22
CA SER A 324 -10.05 2.79 -4.93
C SER A 324 -9.14 1.91 -4.09
N MET A 325 -7.88 1.75 -4.49
CA MET A 325 -6.94 0.92 -3.73
C MET A 325 -5.63 1.67 -3.48
N HIS A 326 -5.21 1.64 -2.22
CA HIS A 326 -3.95 2.18 -1.75
C HIS A 326 -2.81 1.19 -2.00
N SER A 327 -1.62 1.71 -2.25
CA SER A 327 -0.39 0.93 -2.38
C SER A 327 0.72 1.53 -1.51
N ASN A 328 1.50 0.65 -0.88
CA ASN A 328 2.64 1.02 -0.07
C ASN A 328 3.77 0.02 -0.28
N THR A 329 4.84 0.42 -0.96
CA THR A 329 6.04 -0.40 -1.21
C THR A 329 5.75 -1.85 -1.65
N HIS A 330 4.64 -2.07 -2.35
CA HIS A 330 4.26 -3.40 -2.85
C HIS A 330 5.28 -3.91 -3.88
N LEU A 331 5.68 -5.18 -3.74
CA LEU A 331 6.35 -5.91 -4.80
C LEU A 331 5.31 -6.56 -5.73
N GLY A 332 5.79 -7.31 -6.71
CA GLY A 332 4.94 -7.86 -7.76
C GLY A 332 3.88 -8.84 -7.26
N ILE A 333 4.11 -9.57 -6.17
CA ILE A 333 3.09 -10.48 -5.59
C ILE A 333 1.89 -9.67 -5.08
N SER A 334 2.14 -8.62 -4.30
CA SER A 334 1.07 -7.74 -3.79
C SER A 334 0.40 -6.95 -4.91
N LEU A 335 1.14 -6.48 -5.92
CA LEU A 335 0.55 -5.80 -7.07
C LEU A 335 -0.36 -6.75 -7.89
N ALA A 336 0.05 -8.00 -8.11
CA ALA A 336 -0.79 -9.00 -8.75
C ALA A 336 -2.06 -9.27 -7.95
N ALA A 337 -1.94 -9.48 -6.64
CA ALA A 337 -3.07 -9.70 -5.74
C ALA A 337 -4.06 -8.52 -5.77
N MET A 338 -3.55 -7.29 -5.69
CA MET A 338 -4.36 -6.07 -5.79
C MET A 338 -5.05 -5.96 -7.15
N THR A 339 -4.34 -6.27 -8.24
CA THR A 339 -4.91 -6.26 -9.60
C THR A 339 -6.05 -7.27 -9.73
N HIS A 340 -5.88 -8.49 -9.18
CA HIS A 340 -6.95 -9.50 -9.19
C HIS A 340 -8.19 -9.05 -8.42
N VAL A 341 -8.05 -8.53 -7.21
CA VAL A 341 -9.21 -8.09 -6.44
C VAL A 341 -9.86 -6.84 -7.05
N ALA A 342 -9.08 -5.87 -7.50
CA ALA A 342 -9.55 -4.66 -8.18
C ALA A 342 -10.40 -5.00 -9.42
N ALA A 343 -9.98 -6.00 -10.18
CA ALA A 343 -10.70 -6.45 -11.34
C ALA A 343 -12.09 -7.02 -11.02
N THR A 344 -12.32 -7.48 -9.79
CA THR A 344 -13.61 -8.07 -9.34
C THR A 344 -14.54 -7.07 -8.65
N VAL A 345 -14.11 -5.83 -8.42
CA VAL A 345 -14.88 -4.78 -7.73
C VAL A 345 -15.66 -3.93 -8.74
N PRO A 346 -17.01 -4.07 -8.84
CA PRO A 346 -17.77 -3.34 -9.86
C PRO A 346 -17.76 -1.82 -9.69
N ASN A 347 -17.72 -1.36 -8.45
CA ASN A 347 -17.71 0.06 -8.04
C ASN A 347 -16.30 0.62 -7.81
N LEU A 348 -15.30 0.10 -8.48
CA LEU A 348 -13.97 0.71 -8.56
C LEU A 348 -14.02 1.82 -9.60
N GLU A 349 -14.16 3.06 -9.16
CA GLU A 349 -14.41 4.23 -10.01
C GLU A 349 -13.16 5.10 -10.20
N HIS A 350 -12.17 4.92 -9.34
CA HIS A 350 -10.92 5.68 -9.35
C HIS A 350 -9.73 4.75 -9.64
N ALA A 351 -8.74 5.25 -10.35
CA ALA A 351 -7.49 4.53 -10.58
C ALA A 351 -6.83 4.15 -9.24
N CYS A 352 -6.30 2.94 -9.15
CA CYS A 352 -5.60 2.48 -7.94
C CYS A 352 -4.23 3.17 -7.79
N ASP A 353 -3.74 3.32 -6.58
CA ASP A 353 -2.37 3.77 -6.37
C ASP A 353 -1.37 2.68 -6.68
N SER A 354 -0.17 3.04 -7.14
CA SER A 354 0.92 2.09 -7.27
C SER A 354 2.27 2.73 -6.94
N HIS A 355 2.92 2.17 -5.91
CA HIS A 355 4.31 2.50 -5.56
C HIS A 355 5.32 1.67 -6.38
N TYR A 356 4.85 0.63 -7.06
CA TYR A 356 5.67 -0.36 -7.75
C TYR A 356 6.66 0.19 -8.79
N PRO A 357 6.35 1.24 -9.57
CA PRO A 357 7.33 1.83 -10.49
C PRO A 357 8.59 2.41 -9.81
N TRP A 358 8.48 2.79 -8.53
CA TRP A 358 9.64 3.23 -7.73
C TRP A 358 10.57 2.10 -7.32
N GLN A 359 10.07 0.86 -7.29
CA GLN A 359 10.86 -0.30 -6.90
C GLN A 359 11.76 -0.73 -8.07
N GLY A 360 13.08 -0.60 -7.90
CA GLY A 360 14.05 -1.11 -8.88
C GLY A 360 14.14 -2.63 -8.89
N GLU A 361 13.82 -3.28 -7.77
CA GLU A 361 13.97 -4.70 -7.51
C GLU A 361 12.61 -5.40 -7.32
N ASP A 362 12.59 -6.71 -7.52
CA ASP A 362 11.42 -7.56 -7.31
C ASP A 362 11.88 -9.01 -7.07
N VAL A 363 11.00 -9.81 -6.50
CA VAL A 363 11.20 -11.26 -6.26
C VAL A 363 10.63 -12.14 -7.37
N LEU A 364 10.06 -11.55 -8.42
CA LEU A 364 9.43 -12.29 -9.52
C LEU A 364 10.42 -12.56 -10.68
N THR A 365 10.21 -13.67 -11.38
CA THR A 365 10.94 -13.99 -12.62
C THR A 365 10.73 -12.93 -13.70
N ARG A 366 9.53 -12.35 -13.73
CA ARG A 366 9.16 -11.25 -14.63
C ARG A 366 8.37 -10.19 -13.87
N ARG A 367 8.86 -8.95 -13.92
CA ARG A 367 8.14 -7.80 -13.35
C ARG A 367 6.80 -7.59 -14.05
N LEU A 368 5.81 -7.14 -13.29
CA LEU A 368 4.54 -6.70 -13.87
C LEU A 368 4.75 -5.39 -14.64
N ALA A 369 4.13 -5.32 -15.81
CA ALA A 369 4.27 -4.17 -16.70
C ALA A 369 3.00 -3.28 -16.64
N PHE A 370 3.23 -1.96 -16.71
CA PHE A 370 2.17 -1.00 -16.94
C PHE A 370 2.10 -0.67 -18.43
N HIS A 371 0.91 -0.78 -19.00
CA HIS A 371 0.60 -0.40 -20.38
C HIS A 371 -0.55 0.59 -20.38
N GLU A 372 -0.34 1.79 -20.91
CA GLU A 372 -1.32 2.88 -20.86
C GLU A 372 -1.82 3.19 -19.44
N GLY A 373 -0.94 3.10 -18.44
CA GLY A 373 -1.27 3.30 -17.02
C GLY A 373 -2.05 2.14 -16.39
N CYS A 374 -2.20 1.02 -17.08
CA CYS A 374 -2.96 -0.14 -16.61
C CYS A 374 -2.05 -1.37 -16.42
N VAL A 375 -2.45 -2.26 -15.50
CA VAL A 375 -1.94 -3.62 -15.40
C VAL A 375 -3.00 -4.60 -15.90
N GLU A 376 -2.61 -5.53 -16.78
CA GLU A 376 -3.52 -6.57 -17.26
C GLU A 376 -3.80 -7.61 -16.17
N VAL A 377 -5.05 -8.04 -16.12
CA VAL A 377 -5.51 -9.06 -15.15
C VAL A 377 -5.19 -10.45 -15.70
N SER A 378 -4.28 -11.16 -15.06
CA SER A 378 -3.86 -12.49 -15.52
C SER A 378 -5.00 -13.50 -15.48
N ASP A 379 -5.15 -14.29 -16.54
CA ASP A 379 -6.02 -15.47 -16.58
C ASP A 379 -5.26 -16.80 -16.29
N ALA A 380 -3.96 -16.72 -15.99
CA ALA A 380 -3.19 -17.87 -15.57
C ALA A 380 -3.62 -18.35 -14.17
N PRO A 381 -3.47 -19.65 -13.85
CA PRO A 381 -3.82 -20.19 -12.54
C PRO A 381 -3.13 -19.47 -11.38
N GLY A 382 -3.87 -19.24 -10.31
CA GLY A 382 -3.40 -18.47 -9.14
C GLY A 382 -3.31 -16.98 -9.46
N LEU A 383 -2.24 -16.34 -8.97
CA LEU A 383 -1.92 -14.93 -9.26
C LEU A 383 -1.31 -14.72 -10.65
N GLY A 384 -0.93 -15.79 -11.34
CA GLY A 384 -0.27 -15.71 -12.63
C GLY A 384 1.16 -15.15 -12.57
N VAL A 385 1.82 -15.25 -11.43
CA VAL A 385 3.21 -14.83 -11.21
C VAL A 385 4.06 -15.99 -10.70
N GLU A 386 5.36 -15.92 -10.95
CA GLU A 386 6.35 -16.92 -10.56
C GLU A 386 7.48 -16.28 -9.75
N LEU A 387 7.83 -16.93 -8.64
CA LEU A 387 8.92 -16.53 -7.77
C LEU A 387 10.27 -16.85 -8.42
N ASP A 388 11.18 -15.89 -8.39
CA ASP A 388 12.59 -16.07 -8.74
C ASP A 388 13.36 -16.41 -7.46
N SER A 389 13.76 -17.67 -7.33
CA SER A 389 14.44 -18.15 -6.12
C SER A 389 15.84 -17.55 -5.93
N GLU A 390 16.53 -17.17 -7.01
CA GLU A 390 17.85 -16.56 -6.93
C GLU A 390 17.75 -15.11 -6.46
N ARG A 391 16.79 -14.34 -7.01
CA ARG A 391 16.50 -12.97 -6.54
C ARG A 391 16.01 -12.97 -5.10
N LEU A 392 15.10 -13.87 -4.76
CA LEU A 392 14.62 -14.00 -3.37
C LEU A 392 15.78 -14.27 -2.41
N ALA A 393 16.68 -15.20 -2.76
CA ALA A 393 17.83 -15.54 -1.94
C ALA A 393 18.78 -14.34 -1.78
N ALA A 394 19.07 -13.58 -2.86
CA ALA A 394 19.93 -12.41 -2.81
C ALA A 394 19.37 -11.29 -1.92
N LEU A 395 18.05 -11.00 -2.04
CA LEU A 395 17.39 -10.00 -1.22
C LEU A 395 17.23 -10.44 0.24
N HIS A 396 17.12 -11.75 0.48
CA HIS A 396 17.13 -12.32 1.83
C HIS A 396 18.53 -12.26 2.46
N GLU A 397 19.59 -12.53 1.69
CA GLU A 397 20.96 -12.40 2.16
C GLU A 397 21.27 -10.97 2.61
N ARG A 398 20.84 -9.96 1.84
CA ARG A 398 20.90 -8.55 2.25
C ARG A 398 20.20 -8.31 3.60
N TRP A 399 19.03 -8.94 3.82
CA TRP A 399 18.33 -8.85 5.09
C TRP A 399 19.09 -9.52 6.24
N LEU A 400 19.79 -10.65 5.99
CA LEU A 400 20.59 -11.34 6.98
C LEU A 400 21.86 -10.55 7.35
N GLU A 401 22.47 -9.87 6.37
CA GLU A 401 23.69 -9.07 6.56
C GLU A 401 23.41 -7.72 7.22
N ASP A 402 22.17 -7.23 7.21
CA ASP A 402 21.81 -6.00 7.92
C ASP A 402 21.98 -6.15 9.43
N ASP A 403 22.53 -5.12 10.07
CA ASP A 403 22.77 -5.08 11.52
C ASP A 403 21.50 -4.87 12.37
N GLY A 404 20.33 -4.82 11.70
CA GLY A 404 19.02 -4.56 12.27
C GLY A 404 18.50 -3.14 12.04
N THR A 405 19.32 -2.25 11.47
CA THR A 405 18.95 -0.84 11.30
C THR A 405 17.91 -0.62 10.19
N MET A 406 17.82 -1.52 9.20
CA MET A 406 16.88 -1.43 8.08
C MET A 406 15.67 -2.38 8.23
N ARG A 407 15.68 -3.23 9.27
CA ARG A 407 14.61 -4.24 9.46
C ARG A 407 13.31 -3.66 9.97
N ASP A 408 13.36 -2.54 10.66
CA ASP A 408 12.18 -1.78 11.07
C ASP A 408 12.21 -0.39 10.43
N ARG A 409 11.07 0.04 9.89
CA ARG A 409 11.00 1.31 9.20
C ARG A 409 11.12 2.49 10.16
N ASP A 410 12.11 3.36 9.94
CA ASP A 410 12.33 4.61 10.67
C ASP A 410 12.85 5.72 9.72
N ASP A 411 11.93 6.36 8.98
CA ASP A 411 12.26 7.46 8.06
C ASP A 411 12.80 8.69 8.82
N ALA A 412 12.43 8.86 10.10
CA ALA A 412 12.97 9.91 10.93
C ALA A 412 14.45 9.66 11.30
N ALA A 413 14.86 8.40 11.48
CA ALA A 413 16.27 8.06 11.67
C ALA A 413 17.10 8.35 10.41
N ALA A 414 16.56 8.03 9.22
CA ALA A 414 17.18 8.39 7.96
C ALA A 414 17.31 9.91 7.82
N MET A 415 16.28 10.67 8.18
CA MET A 415 16.28 12.13 8.15
C MET A 415 17.32 12.75 9.11
N ARG A 416 17.51 12.18 10.33
CA ARG A 416 18.51 12.64 11.30
C ARG A 416 19.96 12.46 10.83
N LYS A 417 20.21 11.63 9.81
CA LYS A 417 21.53 11.56 9.15
C LYS A 417 21.84 12.82 8.34
N ALA A 418 20.82 13.43 7.75
CA ALA A 418 20.97 14.70 7.01
C ALA A 418 20.91 15.91 7.95
N ASP A 419 20.02 15.88 8.93
CA ASP A 419 19.83 16.93 9.95
C ASP A 419 19.78 16.30 11.34
N PRO A 420 20.91 16.31 12.09
CA PRO A 420 20.94 15.76 13.46
C PRO A 420 19.94 16.43 14.43
N GLY A 421 19.44 17.62 14.11
CA GLY A 421 18.42 18.32 14.89
C GLY A 421 16.99 17.91 14.53
N TRP A 422 16.80 17.04 13.53
CA TRP A 422 15.47 16.64 13.11
C TRP A 422 14.69 15.94 14.21
N THR A 423 13.49 16.45 14.42
CA THR A 423 12.48 15.78 15.26
C THR A 423 11.27 15.49 14.39
N THR A 424 10.68 14.31 14.57
CA THR A 424 9.44 13.96 13.89
C THR A 424 8.39 15.03 14.14
N PRO A 425 7.82 15.65 13.11
CA PRO A 425 6.81 16.69 13.28
C PRO A 425 5.58 16.15 13.99
N ALA A 426 5.03 16.93 14.92
CA ALA A 426 3.71 16.64 15.47
C ALA A 426 2.63 16.82 14.39
N VAL A 427 1.61 16.00 14.41
CA VAL A 427 0.45 16.09 13.51
C VAL A 427 -0.74 16.65 14.30
N PRO A 428 -1.44 17.70 13.80
CA PRO A 428 -1.17 18.42 12.55
C PRO A 428 0.09 19.28 12.62
N ARG A 429 0.80 19.35 11.48
CA ARG A 429 2.02 20.13 11.33
C ARG A 429 1.72 21.58 10.91
N TRP A 430 0.65 21.79 10.12
CA TRP A 430 0.20 23.07 9.59
C TRP A 430 -1.30 23.33 9.81
#